data_2ea8fda8bd819da79217c8b6d24d02e8
#
_entry.id   2ea8fda8bd819da79217c8b6d24d02e8
#
_cell.length_a   1.000
_cell.length_b   1.000
_cell.length_c   1.000
_cell.angle_alpha   90.00
_cell.angle_beta   90.00
_cell.angle_gamma   90.00
#
_symmetry.space_group_name_H-M   'P 1'
#
loop_
_entity.id
_entity.type
_entity.pdbx_description
1 polymer ?
#
loop_
_entity_poly.entity_id
_entity_poly.type
_entity_poly.pdbx_seq_one_letter_code
_entity_poly.pdbx_strand_id
1 'polypeptide(L)'
;WYVWADPKPDGTPPNNWLSVFGGSAWAWHGGREQYYLHNFLASQPDLNLHQPAVQDALLDVARFWLRRGVDGFRLDAINFYFADRYLRDNPPLPRELRNDSIAPSVNPYNHQLHL
;
A
#
# COMPACT_ATOMS: atom_id res chain seq x y z
N TRP A 1 9.38 -9.12 0.55
CA TRP A 1 8.70 -8.76 -0.71
C TRP A 1 7.42 -7.95 -0.49
N TYR A 2 6.63 -8.26 0.52
CA TYR A 2 5.40 -7.56 0.89
C TYR A 2 5.66 -6.61 2.07
N VAL A 3 4.72 -5.71 2.32
CA VAL A 3 4.80 -4.81 3.47
C VAL A 3 4.19 -5.51 4.69
N TRP A 4 5.04 -5.92 5.61
CA TRP A 4 4.66 -6.56 6.88
C TRP A 4 4.87 -5.61 8.04
N ALA A 5 4.00 -5.69 9.04
CA ALA A 5 4.13 -4.92 10.27
C ALA A 5 3.60 -5.70 11.47
N ASP A 6 4.25 -5.50 12.61
CA ASP A 6 3.79 -6.04 13.87
C ASP A 6 2.49 -5.35 14.33
N PRO A 7 1.61 -6.06 15.05
CA PRO A 7 0.47 -5.43 15.69
C PRO A 7 0.91 -4.43 16.75
N LYS A 8 0.02 -3.50 17.08
CA LYS A 8 0.16 -2.70 18.30
C LYS A 8 0.06 -3.59 19.55
N PRO A 9 0.47 -3.12 20.74
CA PRO A 9 0.39 -3.91 21.98
C PRO A 9 -1.01 -4.44 22.31
N ASP A 10 -2.05 -3.78 21.83
CA ASP A 10 -3.46 -4.19 21.98
C ASP A 10 -3.95 -5.16 20.88
N GLY A 11 -3.06 -5.58 19.98
CA GLY A 11 -3.37 -6.48 18.87
C GLY A 11 -3.97 -5.80 17.63
N THR A 12 -4.19 -4.49 17.65
CA THR A 12 -4.77 -3.75 16.51
C THR A 12 -3.73 -3.52 15.41
N PRO A 13 -4.17 -3.16 14.17
CA PRO A 13 -3.27 -2.82 13.07
C PRO A 13 -2.27 -1.71 13.40
N PRO A 14 -1.11 -1.66 12.72
CA PRO A 14 -0.04 -0.72 13.04
C PRO A 14 -0.43 0.76 12.91
N ASN A 15 -1.41 1.06 12.07
CA ASN A 15 -1.90 2.42 11.86
C ASN A 15 -3.36 2.43 11.37
N ASN A 16 -3.87 3.63 11.08
CA ASN A 16 -5.26 3.86 10.69
C ASN A 16 -5.52 3.84 9.17
N TRP A 17 -4.62 3.28 8.38
CA TRP A 17 -4.77 3.29 6.93
C TRP A 17 -5.96 2.47 6.48
N LEU A 18 -6.67 2.99 5.46
CA LEU A 18 -7.85 2.36 4.89
C LEU A 18 -7.58 1.86 3.48
N SER A 19 -8.19 0.73 3.15
CA SER A 19 -8.22 0.21 1.78
C SER A 19 -9.12 1.09 0.89
N VAL A 20 -8.83 1.13 -0.40
CA VAL A 20 -9.66 1.81 -1.42
C VAL A 20 -11.11 1.29 -1.41
N PHE A 21 -11.31 0.02 -1.12
CA PHE A 21 -12.63 -0.60 -1.05
C PHE A 21 -13.30 -0.52 0.33
N GLY A 22 -12.70 0.23 1.25
CA GLY A 22 -13.19 0.38 2.61
C GLY A 22 -12.59 -0.64 3.60
N GLY A 23 -12.71 -0.33 4.88
CA GLY A 23 -12.08 -1.10 5.95
C GLY A 23 -10.58 -0.87 6.07
N SER A 24 -9.93 -1.58 6.98
CA SER A 24 -8.48 -1.46 7.20
C SER A 24 -7.70 -1.86 5.95
N ALA A 25 -6.60 -1.14 5.67
CA ALA A 25 -5.62 -1.55 4.68
C ALA A 25 -4.69 -2.68 5.17
N TRP A 26 -4.91 -3.19 6.36
CA TRP A 26 -4.11 -4.23 6.99
C TRP A 26 -4.93 -5.48 7.24
N ALA A 27 -4.40 -6.64 6.82
CA ALA A 27 -4.98 -7.94 7.08
C ALA A 27 -4.03 -8.81 7.93
N TRP A 28 -4.58 -9.52 8.90
CA TRP A 28 -3.81 -10.39 9.79
C TRP A 28 -3.41 -11.68 9.09
N HIS A 29 -2.17 -12.09 9.29
CA HIS A 29 -1.68 -13.40 8.85
C HIS A 29 -1.19 -14.22 10.06
N GLY A 30 -2.01 -15.20 10.47
CA GLY A 30 -1.75 -16.00 11.68
C GLY A 30 -0.44 -16.78 11.66
N GLY A 31 0.00 -17.27 10.52
CA GLY A 31 1.27 -18.02 10.40
C GLY A 31 2.53 -17.16 10.59
N ARG A 32 2.42 -15.84 10.42
CA ARG A 32 3.50 -14.88 10.68
C ARG A 32 3.29 -14.08 11.96
N GLU A 33 2.07 -14.11 12.49
CA GLU A 33 1.65 -13.22 13.59
C GLU A 33 1.89 -11.74 13.30
N GLN A 34 1.67 -11.34 12.05
CA GLN A 34 1.86 -9.99 11.54
C GLN A 34 0.70 -9.57 10.66
N TYR A 35 0.54 -8.26 10.48
CA TYR A 35 -0.30 -7.67 9.45
C TYR A 35 0.45 -7.50 8.14
N TYR A 36 -0.24 -7.64 7.01
CA TYR A 36 0.26 -7.22 5.70
C TYR A 36 -0.60 -6.11 5.12
N LEU A 37 0.05 -5.21 4.37
CA LEU A 37 -0.61 -4.08 3.70
C LEU A 37 -1.33 -4.55 2.43
N HIS A 38 -2.55 -4.07 2.23
CA HIS A 38 -3.29 -4.17 0.98
C HIS A 38 -4.08 -2.88 0.73
N ASN A 39 -3.62 -2.04 -0.20
CA ASN A 39 -4.36 -0.83 -0.57
C ASN A 39 -5.67 -1.14 -1.30
N PHE A 40 -5.78 -2.30 -1.93
CA PHE A 40 -6.94 -2.82 -2.64
C PHE A 40 -7.56 -4.00 -1.88
N LEU A 41 -7.83 -5.12 -2.54
CA LEU A 41 -8.40 -6.29 -1.88
C LEU A 41 -7.39 -6.97 -0.94
N ALA A 42 -7.87 -7.60 0.12
CA ALA A 42 -7.04 -8.41 1.02
C ALA A 42 -6.34 -9.58 0.29
N SER A 43 -6.89 -10.03 -0.84
CA SER A 43 -6.25 -11.00 -1.74
C SER A 43 -5.14 -10.42 -2.61
N GLN A 44 -4.88 -9.13 -2.52
CA GLN A 44 -3.88 -8.39 -3.30
C GLN A 44 -2.87 -7.70 -2.36
N PRO A 45 -1.97 -8.46 -1.70
CA PRO A 45 -0.97 -7.86 -0.81
C PRO A 45 -0.04 -6.94 -1.59
N ASP A 46 0.25 -5.79 -1.03
CA ASP A 46 1.12 -4.78 -1.65
C ASP A 46 2.58 -5.21 -1.60
N LEU A 47 3.26 -5.06 -2.73
CA LEU A 47 4.71 -5.23 -2.80
C LEU A 47 5.41 -4.08 -2.06
N ASN A 48 6.46 -4.40 -1.32
CA ASN A 48 7.28 -3.42 -0.65
C ASN A 48 8.33 -2.82 -1.60
N LEU A 49 7.96 -1.75 -2.30
CA LEU A 49 8.83 -1.10 -3.27
C LEU A 49 9.97 -0.29 -2.63
N HIS A 50 10.02 -0.15 -1.32
CA HIS A 50 11.20 0.34 -0.62
C HIS A 50 12.34 -0.68 -0.56
N GLN A 51 12.08 -1.95 -0.91
CA GLN A 51 13.09 -3.00 -0.96
C GLN A 51 13.76 -3.03 -2.34
N PRO A 52 15.09 -2.82 -2.43
CA PRO A 52 15.80 -2.85 -3.70
C PRO A 52 15.60 -4.13 -4.51
N ALA A 53 15.57 -5.29 -3.83
CA ALA A 53 15.34 -6.58 -4.50
C ALA A 53 13.96 -6.67 -5.18
N VAL A 54 12.94 -6.01 -4.65
CA VAL A 54 11.60 -5.93 -5.27
C VAL A 54 11.66 -5.00 -6.48
N GLN A 55 12.34 -3.86 -6.37
CA GLN A 55 12.53 -2.94 -7.48
C GLN A 55 13.25 -3.64 -8.64
N ASP A 56 14.35 -4.32 -8.36
CA ASP A 56 15.13 -5.06 -9.36
C ASP A 56 14.28 -6.13 -10.07
N ALA A 57 13.51 -6.89 -9.31
CA ALA A 57 12.62 -7.91 -9.87
C ALA A 57 11.54 -7.32 -10.80
N LEU A 58 10.96 -6.17 -10.46
CA LEU A 58 9.99 -5.49 -11.32
C LEU A 58 10.64 -4.90 -12.58
N LEU A 59 11.86 -4.35 -12.46
CA LEU A 59 12.64 -3.92 -13.61
C LEU A 59 12.97 -5.09 -14.53
N ASP A 60 13.25 -6.26 -13.99
CA ASP A 60 13.50 -7.47 -14.79
C ASP A 60 12.25 -7.95 -15.53
N VAL A 61 11.07 -7.81 -14.92
CA VAL A 61 9.78 -8.05 -15.60
C VAL A 61 9.64 -7.10 -16.79
N ALA A 62 9.91 -5.81 -16.60
CA ALA A 62 9.85 -4.82 -17.68
C ALA A 62 10.85 -5.16 -18.80
N ARG A 63 12.09 -5.47 -18.45
CA ARG A 63 13.14 -5.88 -19.42
C ARG A 63 12.74 -7.14 -20.20
N PHE A 64 12.14 -8.11 -19.54
CA PHE A 64 11.64 -9.33 -20.18
C PHE A 64 10.67 -9.02 -21.31
N TRP A 65 9.69 -8.15 -21.10
CA TRP A 65 8.71 -7.79 -22.11
C TRP A 65 9.29 -6.90 -23.21
N LEU A 66 10.16 -5.95 -22.88
CA LEU A 66 10.85 -5.13 -23.88
C LEU A 66 11.68 -5.99 -24.85
N ARG A 67 12.39 -7.00 -24.35
CA ARG A 67 13.13 -7.95 -25.21
C ARG A 67 12.24 -8.77 -26.13
N ARG A 68 10.96 -8.90 -25.82
CA ARG A 68 9.95 -9.58 -26.65
C ARG A 68 9.25 -8.64 -27.63
N GLY A 69 9.65 -7.37 -27.71
CA GLY A 69 9.18 -6.42 -28.71
C GLY A 69 8.03 -5.53 -28.24
N VAL A 70 7.72 -5.47 -26.95
CA VAL A 70 6.79 -4.47 -26.41
C VAL A 70 7.46 -3.10 -26.44
N ASP A 71 6.77 -2.08 -26.96
CA ASP A 71 7.32 -0.74 -27.16
C ASP A 71 7.23 0.14 -25.90
N GLY A 72 6.37 -0.20 -24.95
CA GLY A 72 6.20 0.57 -23.72
C GLY A 72 5.20 -0.05 -22.76
N PHE A 73 4.94 0.66 -21.66
CA PHE A 73 4.05 0.21 -20.58
C PHE A 73 3.09 1.31 -20.16
N ARG A 74 1.88 0.92 -19.78
CA ARG A 74 1.03 1.72 -18.91
C ARG A 74 1.25 1.27 -17.47
N LEU A 75 1.61 2.21 -16.60
CA LEU A 75 1.73 1.97 -15.18
C LEU A 75 0.43 2.37 -14.50
N ASP A 76 -0.24 1.40 -13.87
CA ASP A 76 -1.50 1.62 -13.17
C ASP A 76 -1.27 1.97 -11.70
N ALA A 77 -2.13 2.85 -11.15
CA ALA A 77 -2.19 3.19 -9.73
C ALA A 77 -0.82 3.57 -9.10
N ILE A 78 0.00 4.35 -9.82
CA ILE A 78 1.38 4.67 -9.38
C ILE A 78 1.45 5.41 -8.05
N ASN A 79 0.40 6.12 -7.66
CA ASN A 79 0.28 6.81 -6.38
C ASN A 79 0.25 5.85 -5.17
N PHE A 80 0.02 4.56 -5.40
CA PHE A 80 0.06 3.52 -4.37
C PHE A 80 1.38 2.75 -4.30
N TYR A 81 2.35 3.05 -5.18
CA TYR A 81 3.59 2.26 -5.26
C TYR A 81 4.47 2.37 -4.02
N PHE A 82 4.52 3.54 -3.41
CA PHE A 82 5.32 3.79 -2.22
C PHE A 82 4.44 4.30 -1.09
N ALA A 83 4.25 3.49 -0.09
CA ALA A 83 3.67 3.91 1.18
C ALA A 83 4.71 4.58 2.07
N ASP A 84 4.27 5.34 3.05
CA ASP A 84 5.18 5.92 4.05
C ASP A 84 5.91 4.81 4.82
N ARG A 85 7.25 4.79 4.72
CA ARG A 85 8.09 3.78 5.37
C ARG A 85 8.02 3.78 6.89
N TYR A 86 7.61 4.90 7.48
CA TYR A 86 7.47 5.06 8.93
C TYR A 86 6.08 4.65 9.44
N LEU A 87 5.18 4.26 8.55
CA LEU A 87 3.82 3.78 8.86
C LEU A 87 3.04 4.76 9.75
N ARG A 88 3.22 6.06 9.55
CA ARG A 88 2.54 7.09 10.34
C ARG A 88 1.03 7.06 10.10
N ASP A 89 0.26 7.36 11.13
CA ASP A 89 -1.19 7.51 10.99
C ASP A 89 -1.54 8.63 10.00
N ASN A 90 -2.58 8.40 9.20
CA ASN A 90 -3.16 9.46 8.39
C ASN A 90 -3.80 10.51 9.30
N PRO A 91 -3.58 11.81 9.02
CA PRO A 91 -4.23 12.87 9.77
C PRO A 91 -5.75 12.85 9.55
N PRO A 92 -6.54 13.34 10.52
CA PRO A 92 -7.97 13.48 10.34
C PRO A 92 -8.28 14.48 9.21
N LEU A 93 -9.29 14.20 8.41
CA LEU A 93 -9.78 15.14 7.40
C LEU A 93 -10.24 16.46 8.06
N PRO A 94 -9.88 17.62 7.50
CA PRO A 94 -10.47 18.90 7.88
C PRO A 94 -12.01 18.82 7.83
N ARG A 95 -12.67 19.48 8.78
CA ARG A 95 -14.15 19.43 8.92
C ARG A 95 -14.87 19.79 7.62
N GLU A 96 -14.33 20.76 6.87
CA GLU A 96 -14.89 21.28 5.63
C GLU A 96 -14.89 20.26 4.50
N LEU A 97 -14.04 19.24 4.58
CA LEU A 97 -13.91 18.17 3.57
C LEU A 97 -14.59 16.87 3.98
N ARG A 98 -15.19 16.83 5.17
CA ARG A 98 -15.94 15.66 5.64
C ARG A 98 -17.31 15.65 4.97
N ASN A 99 -17.42 14.85 3.93
CA ASN A 99 -18.73 14.54 3.33
C ASN A 99 -19.12 13.13 3.81
N ASP A 100 -20.30 13.02 4.42
CA ASP A 100 -20.83 11.77 4.99
C ASP A 100 -21.01 10.65 3.94
N SER A 101 -20.89 11.00 2.66
CA SER A 101 -21.07 10.07 1.54
C SER A 101 -19.76 9.54 0.93
N ILE A 102 -18.61 10.03 1.36
CA ILE A 102 -17.29 9.62 0.84
C ILE A 102 -16.45 9.16 2.02
N ALA A 103 -15.78 8.01 1.85
CA ALA A 103 -14.87 7.46 2.86
C ALA A 103 -13.97 8.57 3.46
N PRO A 104 -13.87 8.69 4.79
CA PRO A 104 -13.38 9.88 5.48
C PRO A 104 -11.86 10.09 5.38
N SER A 105 -11.20 9.52 4.39
CA SER A 105 -9.75 9.58 4.35
C SER A 105 -9.21 9.77 2.94
N VAL A 106 -8.83 10.99 2.64
CA VAL A 106 -7.66 11.16 1.78
C VAL A 106 -6.48 10.71 2.63
N ASN A 107 -5.93 9.55 2.33
CA ASN A 107 -4.80 8.96 3.04
C ASN A 107 -3.48 9.48 2.47
N PRO A 108 -2.89 10.58 2.94
CA PRO A 108 -1.69 11.13 2.33
C PRO A 108 -0.48 10.21 2.48
N TYR A 109 -0.48 9.28 3.44
CA TYR A 109 0.66 8.41 3.73
C TYR A 109 0.63 7.05 3.03
N ASN A 110 -0.55 6.55 2.65
CA ASN A 110 -0.62 5.30 1.88
C ASN A 110 -1.14 5.45 0.45
N HIS A 111 -1.43 6.70 0.02
CA HIS A 111 -1.88 7.00 -1.34
C HIS A 111 -0.96 7.96 -2.10
N GLN A 112 0.15 8.37 -1.50
CA GLN A 112 1.13 9.26 -2.15
C GLN A 112 2.45 8.54 -2.34
N LEU A 113 3.16 8.90 -3.42
CA LEU A 113 4.53 8.45 -3.62
C LEU A 113 5.44 9.04 -2.55
N HIS A 114 6.01 8.18 -1.73
CA HIS A 114 7.02 8.51 -0.75
C HIS A 114 8.37 7.95 -1.22
N LEU A 115 9.08 8.75 -1.97
CA LEU A 115 10.42 8.45 -2.52
C LEU A 115 11.51 8.66 -1.47
#